data_3d1dafbe907adb3fcfd9e8309bbdb0b8
#
_entry.id   3d1dafbe907adb3fcfd9e8309bbdb0b8
#
_cell.length_a   1.000
_cell.length_b   1.000
_cell.length_c   1.000
_cell.angle_alpha   90.00
_cell.angle_beta   90.00
_cell.angle_gamma   90.00
#
_symmetry.space_group_name_H-M   'P 1'
#
loop_
_entity.id
_entity.type
_entity.pdbx_description
1 polymer ?
#
loop_
_entity_poly.entity_id
_entity_poly.type
_entity_poly.pdbx_seq_one_letter_code
_entity_poly.pdbx_strand_id
1 'polypeptide(L)'
;MTTPSISQFALLQAFDTLLQPERFKDYGPNGLQVEGKPEVTRIVSGVTASLALIEAAIAQGADAIFVHHGLFWRGQDGRVTGWMKQRLQQLLAHDINLYAYHLPLDAHPTLGNNAQLGKLLGFTPLEGAGSRFGEQDLGWLGTSPLDNFAALAEHIKNTLNRPVAQVNAAQAAIKKIAWCTGGAQSYFEAAIAAGADVFITGEISEPQAHYAREMGVGYIACGHHASERYGAPAVAAHIANQLGLKHTFIDVDNPA
;
A
#
# COMPACT_ATOMS: atom_id res chain seq x y z
N MET A 1 11.21 -21.59 -27.10
CA MET A 1 10.21 -21.84 -26.04
C MET A 1 9.27 -20.64 -26.04
N THR A 2 7.97 -20.83 -26.21
CA THR A 2 6.98 -19.74 -26.11
C THR A 2 6.93 -19.23 -24.67
N THR A 3 6.98 -17.93 -24.47
CA THR A 3 6.77 -17.32 -23.15
C THR A 3 5.36 -17.68 -22.68
N PRO A 4 5.15 -18.18 -21.45
CA PRO A 4 3.83 -18.42 -20.93
C PRO A 4 2.97 -17.15 -21.01
N SER A 5 1.70 -17.28 -21.39
CA SER A 5 0.72 -16.21 -21.38
C SER A 5 -0.54 -16.64 -20.66
N ILE A 6 -1.31 -15.69 -20.16
CA ILE A 6 -2.61 -15.91 -19.54
C ILE A 6 -3.59 -14.85 -20.04
N SER A 7 -4.87 -15.19 -20.12
CA SER A 7 -5.87 -14.16 -20.46
C SER A 7 -5.99 -13.10 -19.35
N GLN A 8 -6.29 -11.88 -19.77
CA GLN A 8 -6.49 -10.75 -18.83
C GLN A 8 -7.55 -11.05 -17.76
N PHE A 9 -8.62 -11.78 -18.09
CA PHE A 9 -9.66 -12.15 -17.14
C PHE A 9 -9.20 -13.26 -16.17
N ALA A 10 -8.41 -14.22 -16.64
CA ALA A 10 -7.84 -15.24 -15.75
C ALA A 10 -6.81 -14.59 -14.78
N LEU A 11 -6.07 -13.56 -15.24
CA LEU A 11 -5.20 -12.76 -14.37
C LEU A 11 -6.01 -11.97 -13.34
N LEU A 12 -7.14 -11.34 -13.75
CA LEU A 12 -8.09 -10.70 -12.83
C LEU A 12 -8.58 -11.67 -11.76
N GLN A 13 -9.03 -12.86 -12.17
CA GLN A 13 -9.49 -13.88 -11.22
C GLN A 13 -8.39 -14.33 -10.24
N ALA A 14 -7.13 -14.40 -10.69
CA ALA A 14 -6.02 -14.73 -9.80
C ALA A 14 -5.79 -13.65 -8.73
N PHE A 15 -5.85 -12.36 -9.12
CA PHE A 15 -5.78 -11.25 -8.16
C PHE A 15 -7.00 -11.22 -7.23
N ASP A 16 -8.22 -11.36 -7.75
CA ASP A 16 -9.45 -11.35 -6.96
C ASP A 16 -9.49 -12.50 -5.95
N THR A 17 -9.08 -13.70 -6.36
CA THR A 17 -9.00 -14.85 -5.45
C THR A 17 -8.03 -14.61 -4.31
N LEU A 18 -6.90 -13.97 -4.58
CA LEU A 18 -5.88 -13.68 -3.59
C LEU A 18 -6.30 -12.55 -2.64
N LEU A 19 -6.84 -11.46 -3.19
CA LEU A 19 -7.07 -10.20 -2.49
C LEU A 19 -8.51 -10.03 -1.97
N GLN A 20 -9.48 -10.80 -2.47
CA GLN A 20 -10.88 -10.84 -2.02
C GLN A 20 -11.53 -9.44 -1.93
N PRO A 21 -11.55 -8.66 -3.04
CA PRO A 21 -11.99 -7.26 -3.00
C PRO A 21 -13.44 -7.07 -2.56
N GLU A 22 -14.30 -8.07 -2.73
CA GLU A 22 -15.71 -8.05 -2.31
C GLU A 22 -15.89 -7.93 -0.78
N ARG A 23 -14.86 -8.18 0.00
CA ARG A 23 -14.87 -8.04 1.47
C ARG A 23 -14.73 -6.59 1.93
N PHE A 24 -14.39 -5.68 1.04
CA PHE A 24 -14.03 -4.30 1.41
C PHE A 24 -14.99 -3.28 0.82
N LYS A 25 -15.36 -2.30 1.65
CA LYS A 25 -16.01 -1.06 1.20
C LYS A 25 -14.92 -0.06 0.88
N ASP A 26 -14.55 0.02 -0.39
CA ASP A 26 -13.42 0.83 -0.82
C ASP A 26 -13.83 2.20 -1.39
N TYR A 27 -12.84 3.07 -1.53
CA TYR A 27 -12.96 4.43 -2.07
C TYR A 27 -12.96 4.47 -3.59
N GLY A 28 -12.60 3.37 -4.24
CA GLY A 28 -12.59 3.21 -5.69
C GLY A 28 -12.79 1.75 -6.12
N PRO A 29 -12.97 1.48 -7.42
CA PRO A 29 -13.13 0.11 -7.91
C PRO A 29 -11.81 -0.65 -7.82
N ASN A 30 -11.84 -1.83 -7.16
CA ASN A 30 -10.77 -2.79 -7.19
C ASN A 30 -10.88 -3.70 -8.42
N GLY A 31 -9.75 -4.18 -8.94
CA GLY A 31 -9.69 -5.08 -10.09
C GLY A 31 -9.20 -4.42 -11.38
N LEU A 32 -9.68 -4.91 -12.53
CA LEU A 32 -9.32 -4.37 -13.85
C LEU A 32 -10.03 -3.03 -14.09
N GLN A 33 -9.26 -1.95 -14.06
CA GLN A 33 -9.77 -0.58 -14.24
C GLN A 33 -9.71 -0.10 -15.70
N VAL A 34 -8.72 -0.56 -16.45
CA VAL A 34 -8.58 -0.27 -17.89
C VAL A 34 -8.25 -1.57 -18.59
N GLU A 35 -9.07 -1.93 -19.57
CA GLU A 35 -8.90 -3.11 -20.39
C GLU A 35 -7.91 -2.83 -21.52
N GLY A 36 -6.97 -3.76 -21.73
CA GLY A 36 -5.97 -3.73 -22.78
C GLY A 36 -5.91 -5.05 -23.54
N LYS A 37 -4.70 -5.57 -23.79
CA LYS A 37 -4.48 -6.83 -24.53
C LYS A 37 -5.19 -8.00 -23.87
N PRO A 38 -5.79 -8.92 -24.68
CA PRO A 38 -6.44 -10.12 -24.15
C PRO A 38 -5.47 -11.11 -23.50
N GLU A 39 -4.20 -11.12 -23.92
CA GLU A 39 -3.15 -12.02 -23.40
C GLU A 39 -2.06 -11.23 -22.69
N VAL A 40 -1.66 -11.71 -21.51
CA VAL A 40 -0.63 -11.09 -20.66
C VAL A 40 0.54 -12.05 -20.50
N THR A 41 1.74 -11.55 -20.77
CA THR A 41 3.03 -12.25 -20.58
C THR A 41 3.92 -11.54 -19.57
N ARG A 42 3.71 -10.21 -19.42
CA ARG A 42 4.54 -9.35 -18.56
C ARG A 42 3.68 -8.41 -17.73
N ILE A 43 3.91 -8.44 -16.43
CA ILE A 43 3.33 -7.52 -15.44
C ILE A 43 4.41 -6.52 -14.99
N VAL A 44 4.07 -5.25 -14.99
CA VAL A 44 4.81 -4.22 -14.24
C VAL A 44 3.99 -3.83 -13.03
N SER A 45 4.60 -3.75 -11.85
CA SER A 45 3.94 -3.23 -10.65
C SER A 45 4.54 -1.90 -10.22
N GLY A 46 3.72 -1.09 -9.57
CA GLY A 46 4.08 0.18 -8.95
C GLY A 46 3.10 0.54 -7.84
N VAL A 47 3.32 1.67 -7.17
CA VAL A 47 2.40 2.12 -6.11
C VAL A 47 1.18 2.80 -6.70
N THR A 48 1.38 3.80 -7.54
CA THR A 48 0.33 4.67 -8.08
C THR A 48 0.35 4.67 -9.61
N ALA A 49 -0.81 4.59 -10.26
CA ALA A 49 -0.98 4.71 -11.72
C ALA A 49 -0.67 6.13 -12.21
N SER A 50 0.55 6.60 -11.97
CA SER A 50 1.06 7.87 -12.45
C SER A 50 1.44 7.79 -13.93
N LEU A 51 1.50 8.94 -14.61
CA LEU A 51 1.98 8.98 -16.01
C LEU A 51 3.40 8.41 -16.12
N ALA A 52 4.29 8.76 -15.19
CA ALA A 52 5.66 8.26 -15.16
C ALA A 52 5.74 6.73 -15.02
N LEU A 53 4.90 6.12 -14.18
CA LEU A 53 4.83 4.65 -14.08
C LEU A 53 4.33 4.03 -15.37
N ILE A 54 3.29 4.59 -15.97
CA ILE A 54 2.69 4.09 -17.23
C ILE A 54 3.72 4.15 -18.37
N GLU A 55 4.41 5.27 -18.54
CA GLU A 55 5.47 5.44 -19.55
C GLU A 55 6.63 4.48 -19.35
N ALA A 56 7.07 4.30 -18.10
CA ALA A 56 8.11 3.34 -17.75
C ALA A 56 7.67 1.89 -18.03
N ALA A 57 6.41 1.55 -17.74
CA ALA A 57 5.85 0.23 -18.06
C ALA A 57 5.78 -0.04 -19.56
N ILE A 58 5.39 0.97 -20.36
CA ILE A 58 5.41 0.92 -21.84
C ILE A 58 6.84 0.62 -22.32
N ALA A 59 7.84 1.34 -21.81
CA ALA A 59 9.24 1.15 -22.17
C ALA A 59 9.76 -0.26 -21.83
N GLN A 60 9.18 -0.90 -20.81
CA GLN A 60 9.47 -2.29 -20.42
C GLN A 60 8.68 -3.33 -21.23
N GLY A 61 7.80 -2.90 -22.14
CA GLY A 61 6.93 -3.78 -22.92
C GLY A 61 5.91 -4.52 -22.04
N ALA A 62 5.33 -3.83 -21.05
CA ALA A 62 4.29 -4.40 -20.20
C ALA A 62 3.00 -4.67 -20.98
N ASP A 63 2.33 -5.79 -20.66
CA ASP A 63 0.96 -6.07 -21.11
C ASP A 63 -0.04 -5.70 -20.01
N ALA A 64 0.42 -5.65 -18.76
CA ALA A 64 -0.39 -5.30 -17.60
C ALA A 64 0.41 -4.47 -16.60
N ILE A 65 -0.27 -3.53 -15.96
CA ILE A 65 0.22 -2.75 -14.80
C ILE A 65 -0.63 -3.13 -13.59
N PHE A 66 0.02 -3.44 -12.47
CA PHE A 66 -0.60 -3.69 -11.18
C PHE A 66 -0.20 -2.60 -10.19
N VAL A 67 -1.19 -1.92 -9.59
CA VAL A 67 -0.94 -0.81 -8.66
C VAL A 67 -1.81 -0.89 -7.40
N HIS A 68 -1.40 -0.14 -6.38
CA HIS A 68 -2.22 0.15 -5.21
C HIS A 68 -3.21 1.30 -5.50
N HIS A 69 -2.73 2.43 -5.96
CA HIS A 69 -3.56 3.58 -6.31
C HIS A 69 -3.87 3.59 -7.80
N GLY A 70 -5.13 3.28 -8.13
CA GLY A 70 -5.64 3.32 -9.50
C GLY A 70 -6.01 4.72 -9.96
N LEU A 71 -6.86 4.76 -11.00
CA LEU A 71 -7.28 6.02 -11.65
C LEU A 71 -8.62 6.55 -11.14
N PHE A 72 -9.50 5.67 -10.64
CA PHE A 72 -10.90 6.02 -10.36
C PHE A 72 -11.20 6.01 -8.88
N TRP A 73 -11.71 7.16 -8.37
CA TRP A 73 -12.02 7.34 -6.96
C TRP A 73 -13.42 7.88 -6.76
N ARG A 74 -14.08 7.51 -5.66
CA ARG A 74 -15.40 8.01 -5.29
C ARG A 74 -15.39 9.53 -5.15
N GLY A 75 -16.35 10.20 -5.77
CA GLY A 75 -16.46 11.67 -5.73
C GLY A 75 -15.54 12.39 -6.71
N GLN A 76 -14.75 11.66 -7.49
CA GLN A 76 -13.93 12.25 -8.54
C GLN A 76 -14.79 12.72 -9.72
N ASP A 77 -14.41 13.83 -10.35
CA ASP A 77 -14.99 14.27 -11.60
C ASP A 77 -14.70 13.24 -12.71
N GLY A 78 -15.74 12.65 -13.29
CA GLY A 78 -15.62 11.61 -14.32
C GLY A 78 -15.16 12.13 -15.71
N ARG A 79 -14.83 13.41 -15.85
CA ARG A 79 -14.36 13.97 -17.13
C ARG A 79 -12.93 13.56 -17.42
N VAL A 80 -12.69 13.10 -18.65
CA VAL A 80 -11.36 12.69 -19.13
C VAL A 80 -10.62 13.89 -19.71
N THR A 81 -10.05 14.71 -18.81
CA THR A 81 -9.30 15.92 -19.16
C THR A 81 -7.97 15.99 -18.38
N GLY A 82 -7.06 16.88 -18.75
CA GLY A 82 -5.80 17.10 -18.04
C GLY A 82 -4.98 15.81 -17.82
N TRP A 83 -4.55 15.58 -16.59
CA TRP A 83 -3.74 14.41 -16.22
C TRP A 83 -4.47 13.08 -16.45
N MET A 84 -5.79 13.00 -16.24
CA MET A 84 -6.58 11.79 -16.48
C MET A 84 -6.56 11.42 -17.98
N LYS A 85 -6.71 12.42 -18.88
CA LYS A 85 -6.59 12.21 -20.32
C LYS A 85 -5.22 11.66 -20.69
N GLN A 86 -4.14 12.23 -20.15
CA GLN A 86 -2.77 11.77 -20.46
C GLN A 86 -2.56 10.32 -20.07
N ARG A 87 -2.97 9.92 -18.87
CA ARG A 87 -2.83 8.55 -18.39
C ARG A 87 -3.65 7.55 -19.20
N LEU A 88 -4.92 7.82 -19.40
CA LEU A 88 -5.81 6.96 -20.18
C LEU A 88 -5.38 6.86 -21.65
N GLN A 89 -4.91 7.96 -22.23
CA GLN A 89 -4.41 7.96 -23.61
C GLN A 89 -3.24 6.99 -23.78
N GLN A 90 -2.29 6.98 -22.85
CA GLN A 90 -1.14 6.07 -22.90
C GLN A 90 -1.57 4.61 -22.72
N LEU A 91 -2.42 4.31 -21.75
CA LEU A 91 -2.90 2.95 -21.51
C LEU A 91 -3.65 2.40 -22.73
N LEU A 92 -4.58 3.16 -23.29
CA LEU A 92 -5.40 2.76 -24.43
C LEU A 92 -4.59 2.68 -25.73
N ALA A 93 -3.67 3.62 -25.99
CA ALA A 93 -2.85 3.62 -27.18
C ALA A 93 -1.86 2.43 -27.25
N HIS A 94 -1.51 1.86 -26.09
CA HIS A 94 -0.56 0.74 -26.02
C HIS A 94 -1.23 -0.58 -25.57
N ASP A 95 -2.57 -0.62 -25.51
CA ASP A 95 -3.35 -1.79 -25.10
C ASP A 95 -2.87 -2.41 -23.77
N ILE A 96 -2.64 -1.57 -22.74
CA ILE A 96 -2.15 -2.01 -21.44
C ILE A 96 -3.31 -2.20 -20.45
N ASN A 97 -3.41 -3.38 -19.86
CA ASN A 97 -4.33 -3.66 -18.78
C ASN A 97 -3.88 -2.95 -17.50
N LEU A 98 -4.77 -2.20 -16.83
CA LEU A 98 -4.52 -1.61 -15.52
C LEU A 98 -5.34 -2.32 -14.45
N TYR A 99 -4.66 -2.99 -13.53
CA TYR A 99 -5.24 -3.57 -12.32
C TYR A 99 -4.89 -2.72 -11.12
N ALA A 100 -5.89 -2.39 -10.30
CA ALA A 100 -5.69 -1.62 -9.08
C ALA A 100 -6.41 -2.28 -7.91
N TYR A 101 -5.72 -2.43 -6.78
CA TYR A 101 -6.30 -2.95 -5.54
C TYR A 101 -5.84 -2.06 -4.38
N HIS A 102 -6.80 -1.41 -3.72
CA HIS A 102 -6.53 -0.47 -2.64
C HIS A 102 -6.61 -1.16 -1.27
N LEU A 103 -7.72 -1.04 -0.52
CA LEU A 103 -7.83 -1.64 0.81
C LEU A 103 -7.58 -3.15 0.86
N PRO A 104 -7.98 -3.96 -0.15
CA PRO A 104 -7.62 -5.38 -0.18
C PRO A 104 -6.11 -5.63 -0.15
N LEU A 105 -5.33 -4.77 -0.80
CA LEU A 105 -3.87 -4.85 -0.79
C LEU A 105 -3.28 -4.45 0.56
N ASP A 106 -3.86 -3.47 1.27
CA ASP A 106 -3.42 -3.12 2.63
C ASP A 106 -3.68 -4.24 3.63
N ALA A 107 -4.83 -4.89 3.51
CA ALA A 107 -5.33 -5.88 4.45
C ALA A 107 -4.71 -7.26 4.30
N HIS A 108 -4.13 -7.62 3.14
CA HIS A 108 -3.66 -8.98 2.89
C HIS A 108 -2.61 -9.42 3.92
N PRO A 109 -2.82 -10.57 4.61
CA PRO A 109 -2.12 -10.90 5.86
C PRO A 109 -0.63 -11.18 5.71
N THR A 110 -0.14 -11.46 4.51
CA THR A 110 1.29 -11.79 4.27
C THR A 110 1.93 -10.97 3.17
N LEU A 111 1.19 -10.60 2.12
CA LEU A 111 1.71 -9.89 0.94
C LEU A 111 1.28 -8.42 0.90
N GLY A 112 0.35 -8.00 1.76
CA GLY A 112 -0.19 -6.65 1.77
C GLY A 112 0.77 -5.60 2.32
N ASN A 113 0.45 -4.32 2.12
CA ASN A 113 1.29 -3.21 2.52
C ASN A 113 1.63 -3.26 4.02
N ASN A 114 0.63 -3.43 4.89
CA ASN A 114 0.85 -3.50 6.34
C ASN A 114 1.74 -4.68 6.74
N ALA A 115 1.52 -5.86 6.16
CA ALA A 115 2.32 -7.04 6.43
C ALA A 115 3.77 -6.88 5.99
N GLN A 116 3.98 -6.35 4.79
CA GLN A 116 5.31 -6.17 4.21
C GLN A 116 6.07 -5.05 4.91
N LEU A 117 5.42 -3.94 5.26
CA LEU A 117 6.03 -2.87 6.05
C LEU A 117 6.44 -3.38 7.44
N GLY A 118 5.55 -4.10 8.14
CA GLY A 118 5.85 -4.69 9.45
C GLY A 118 7.05 -5.64 9.37
N LYS A 119 7.09 -6.51 8.38
CA LYS A 119 8.22 -7.41 8.13
C LYS A 119 9.53 -6.66 7.87
N LEU A 120 9.50 -5.62 7.03
CA LEU A 120 10.67 -4.81 6.70
C LEU A 120 11.24 -4.10 7.93
N LEU A 121 10.36 -3.58 8.80
CA LEU A 121 10.73 -2.88 10.03
C LEU A 121 11.04 -3.82 11.21
N GLY A 122 10.92 -5.15 11.01
CA GLY A 122 11.17 -6.14 12.06
C GLY A 122 10.09 -6.20 13.14
N PHE A 123 8.87 -5.72 12.83
CA PHE A 123 7.74 -5.79 13.76
C PHE A 123 7.18 -7.20 13.86
N THR A 124 6.76 -7.58 15.06
CA THR A 124 6.07 -8.85 15.30
C THR A 124 4.60 -8.58 15.56
N PRO A 125 3.70 -8.93 14.61
CA PRO A 125 2.26 -8.76 14.81
C PRO A 125 1.75 -9.56 16.00
N LEU A 126 0.75 -9.03 16.73
CA LEU A 126 -0.03 -9.82 17.67
C LEU A 126 -0.88 -10.85 16.92
N GLU A 127 -1.19 -11.95 17.58
CA GLU A 127 -2.03 -13.01 17.02
C GLU A 127 -3.41 -13.02 17.69
N GLY A 128 -4.39 -13.59 16.97
CA GLY A 128 -5.75 -13.80 17.48
C GLY A 128 -6.64 -12.56 17.51
N ALA A 129 -7.71 -12.67 18.29
CA ALA A 129 -8.68 -11.59 18.44
C ALA A 129 -8.02 -10.35 19.07
N GLY A 130 -8.27 -9.17 18.49
CA GLY A 130 -7.67 -7.91 18.94
C GLY A 130 -6.25 -7.66 18.42
N SER A 131 -5.78 -8.42 17.45
CA SER A 131 -4.51 -8.14 16.73
C SER A 131 -4.64 -7.07 15.65
N ARG A 132 -5.86 -6.66 15.36
CA ARG A 132 -6.24 -5.64 14.37
C ARG A 132 -7.11 -4.58 15.05
N PHE A 133 -7.16 -3.39 14.44
CA PHE A 133 -7.98 -2.28 14.92
C PHE A 133 -8.43 -1.37 13.78
N GLY A 134 -9.33 -0.45 14.09
CA GLY A 134 -9.85 0.51 13.15
C GLY A 134 -10.91 -0.06 12.21
N GLU A 135 -11.32 0.74 11.22
CA GLU A 135 -12.34 0.36 10.26
C GLU A 135 -11.83 -0.79 9.38
N GLN A 136 -12.68 -1.80 9.18
CA GLN A 136 -12.39 -3.00 8.38
C GLN A 136 -11.11 -3.76 8.80
N ASP A 137 -10.68 -3.61 10.06
CA ASP A 137 -9.51 -4.29 10.63
C ASP A 137 -8.19 -4.03 9.87
N LEU A 138 -8.06 -2.84 9.29
CA LEU A 138 -6.88 -2.46 8.50
C LEU A 138 -5.65 -2.14 9.38
N GLY A 139 -5.86 -1.60 10.58
CA GLY A 139 -4.78 -1.32 11.52
C GLY A 139 -4.22 -2.59 12.16
N TRP A 140 -2.93 -2.66 12.36
CA TRP A 140 -2.22 -3.78 12.95
C TRP A 140 -1.66 -3.43 14.33
N LEU A 141 -1.70 -4.37 15.26
CA LEU A 141 -1.06 -4.30 16.57
C LEU A 141 0.10 -5.29 16.66
N GLY A 142 1.14 -4.90 17.35
CA GLY A 142 2.33 -5.74 17.47
C GLY A 142 3.35 -5.22 18.48
N THR A 143 4.55 -5.78 18.39
CA THR A 143 5.73 -5.33 19.13
C THR A 143 6.84 -4.91 18.18
N SER A 144 7.69 -3.98 18.65
CA SER A 144 8.89 -3.56 17.97
C SER A 144 10.12 -4.23 18.60
N PRO A 145 11.19 -4.49 17.83
CA PRO A 145 12.48 -4.90 18.40
C PRO A 145 13.14 -3.79 19.24
N LEU A 146 12.61 -2.56 19.16
CA LEU A 146 13.11 -1.37 19.85
C LEU A 146 12.05 -0.86 20.82
N ASP A 147 12.44 -0.61 22.05
CA ASP A 147 11.58 -0.15 23.15
C ASP A 147 11.68 1.36 23.43
N ASN A 148 12.54 2.05 22.67
CA ASN A 148 12.77 3.49 22.79
C ASN A 148 12.23 4.22 21.57
N PHE A 149 11.44 5.29 21.77
CA PHE A 149 10.79 6.04 20.70
C PHE A 149 11.78 6.65 19.71
N ALA A 150 12.85 7.28 20.20
CA ALA A 150 13.83 7.92 19.32
C ALA A 150 14.60 6.88 18.48
N ALA A 151 14.94 5.75 19.07
CA ALA A 151 15.58 4.64 18.36
C ALA A 151 14.65 4.03 17.31
N LEU A 152 13.35 3.87 17.62
CA LEU A 152 12.35 3.39 16.67
C LEU A 152 12.16 4.36 15.48
N ALA A 153 12.04 5.66 15.76
CA ALA A 153 11.90 6.68 14.71
C ALA A 153 13.14 6.73 13.79
N GLU A 154 14.34 6.65 14.36
CA GLU A 154 15.58 6.62 13.57
C GLU A 154 15.72 5.32 12.76
N HIS A 155 15.31 4.17 13.33
CA HIS A 155 15.25 2.91 12.60
C HIS A 155 14.32 2.98 11.40
N ILE A 156 13.09 3.50 11.57
CA ILE A 156 12.11 3.68 10.48
C ILE A 156 12.69 4.62 9.40
N LYS A 157 13.23 5.77 9.80
CA LYS A 157 13.87 6.75 8.92
C LYS A 157 14.96 6.10 8.06
N ASN A 158 15.87 5.33 8.68
CA ASN A 158 16.99 4.71 7.98
C ASN A 158 16.53 3.56 7.08
N THR A 159 15.59 2.73 7.52
CA THR A 159 15.06 1.60 6.75
C THR A 159 14.29 2.07 5.52
N LEU A 160 13.48 3.13 5.65
CA LEU A 160 12.71 3.70 4.54
C LEU A 160 13.50 4.72 3.71
N ASN A 161 14.73 5.06 4.15
CA ASN A 161 15.62 6.03 3.54
C ASN A 161 14.96 7.40 3.31
N ARG A 162 14.22 7.90 4.33
CA ARG A 162 13.54 9.19 4.27
C ARG A 162 13.33 9.80 5.67
N PRO A 163 13.22 11.14 5.79
CA PRO A 163 12.83 11.78 7.04
C PRO A 163 11.43 11.34 7.49
N VAL A 164 11.23 11.27 8.80
CA VAL A 164 9.92 11.01 9.41
C VAL A 164 9.43 12.26 10.17
N ALA A 165 8.14 12.54 10.12
CA ALA A 165 7.51 13.48 11.04
C ALA A 165 7.12 12.73 12.31
N GLN A 166 7.44 13.29 13.49
CA GLN A 166 7.26 12.56 14.74
C GLN A 166 6.78 13.45 15.88
N VAL A 167 5.95 12.88 16.74
CA VAL A 167 5.56 13.47 18.02
C VAL A 167 5.96 12.48 19.11
N ASN A 168 7.04 12.78 19.83
CA ASN A 168 7.48 11.96 20.94
C ASN A 168 6.67 12.31 22.20
N ALA A 169 5.65 11.54 22.47
CA ALA A 169 4.78 11.67 23.63
C ALA A 169 4.78 10.41 24.50
N ALA A 170 5.44 9.33 24.07
CA ALA A 170 5.57 8.11 24.86
C ALA A 170 6.36 8.39 26.15
N GLN A 171 5.73 8.13 27.29
CA GLN A 171 6.30 8.42 28.62
C GLN A 171 7.10 7.27 29.22
N ALA A 172 7.03 6.08 28.61
CA ALA A 172 7.66 4.85 29.08
C ALA A 172 8.27 4.06 27.91
N ALA A 173 8.91 2.94 28.22
CA ALA A 173 9.37 1.99 27.23
C ALA A 173 8.20 1.48 26.37
N ILE A 174 8.42 1.41 25.05
CA ILE A 174 7.43 0.93 24.08
C ILE A 174 7.27 -0.59 24.25
N LYS A 175 6.04 -1.02 24.51
CA LYS A 175 5.67 -2.44 24.61
C LYS A 175 4.76 -2.88 23.47
N LYS A 176 3.83 -2.00 23.07
CA LYS A 176 2.85 -2.27 22.03
C LYS A 176 2.88 -1.16 21.00
N ILE A 177 3.08 -1.52 19.76
CA ILE A 177 2.96 -0.62 18.64
C ILE A 177 1.69 -0.89 17.84
N ALA A 178 1.18 0.17 17.20
CA ALA A 178 0.15 0.09 16.19
C ALA A 178 0.69 0.64 14.88
N TRP A 179 0.30 0.06 13.74
CA TRP A 179 0.63 0.62 12.43
C TRP A 179 -0.49 0.43 11.41
N CYS A 180 -0.57 1.37 10.50
CA CYS A 180 -1.42 1.30 9.32
C CYS A 180 -0.76 2.13 8.22
N THR A 181 -0.53 1.55 7.04
CA THR A 181 0.14 2.20 5.91
C THR A 181 -0.69 3.33 5.32
N GLY A 182 -0.06 4.23 4.57
CA GLY A 182 -0.72 5.30 3.83
C GLY A 182 -1.29 6.43 4.69
N GLY A 183 -2.40 7.00 4.23
CA GLY A 183 -3.09 8.12 4.85
C GLY A 183 -4.02 7.71 6.01
N ALA A 184 -3.54 6.91 6.96
CA ALA A 184 -4.34 6.36 8.06
C ALA A 184 -4.28 7.18 9.35
N GLN A 185 -4.02 8.49 9.29
CA GLN A 185 -3.98 9.36 10.47
C GLN A 185 -5.28 9.37 11.29
N SER A 186 -6.42 9.15 10.65
CA SER A 186 -7.72 9.03 11.33
C SER A 186 -7.86 7.78 12.21
N TYR A 187 -7.00 6.77 12.03
CA TYR A 187 -6.97 5.56 12.84
C TYR A 187 -6.29 5.74 14.20
N PHE A 188 -5.70 6.92 14.46
CA PHE A 188 -4.92 7.16 15.67
C PHE A 188 -5.75 7.01 16.96
N GLU A 189 -6.97 7.52 16.99
CA GLU A 189 -7.85 7.35 18.17
C GLU A 189 -8.16 5.86 18.44
N ALA A 190 -8.37 5.08 17.39
CA ALA A 190 -8.57 3.64 17.54
C ALA A 190 -7.29 2.92 18.00
N ALA A 191 -6.10 3.36 17.57
CA ALA A 191 -4.83 2.85 18.06
C ALA A 191 -4.62 3.15 19.57
N ILE A 192 -4.95 4.38 20.01
CA ILE A 192 -4.96 4.77 21.43
C ILE A 192 -5.91 3.87 22.23
N ALA A 193 -7.15 3.69 21.76
CA ALA A 193 -8.14 2.85 22.41
C ALA A 193 -7.72 1.38 22.48
N ALA A 194 -6.94 0.90 21.51
CA ALA A 194 -6.34 -0.42 21.49
C ALA A 194 -5.13 -0.55 22.43
N GLY A 195 -4.72 0.53 23.11
CA GLY A 195 -3.64 0.55 24.10
C GLY A 195 -2.24 0.52 23.48
N ALA A 196 -2.07 1.13 22.30
CA ALA A 196 -0.76 1.30 21.70
C ALA A 196 0.07 2.38 22.44
N ASP A 197 1.36 2.15 22.59
CA ASP A 197 2.32 3.14 23.09
C ASP A 197 2.80 4.08 21.96
N VAL A 198 2.80 3.57 20.72
CA VAL A 198 3.19 4.32 19.51
C VAL A 198 2.32 3.90 18.33
N PHE A 199 1.90 4.89 17.54
CA PHE A 199 1.24 4.67 16.25
C PHE A 199 2.14 5.12 15.09
N ILE A 200 2.24 4.26 14.07
CA ILE A 200 3.08 4.47 12.87
C ILE A 200 2.17 4.43 11.65
N THR A 201 2.24 5.47 10.82
CA THR A 201 1.45 5.58 9.58
C THR A 201 2.19 6.42 8.54
N GLY A 202 1.61 6.62 7.35
CA GLY A 202 2.26 7.43 6.31
C GLY A 202 2.15 8.93 6.54
N GLU A 203 1.03 9.43 7.09
CA GLU A 203 0.73 10.85 7.17
C GLU A 203 0.43 11.32 8.60
N ILE A 204 0.52 12.63 8.82
CA ILE A 204 0.05 13.31 10.03
C ILE A 204 -0.77 14.55 9.64
N SER A 205 -1.88 14.76 10.33
CA SER A 205 -2.64 16.02 10.29
C SER A 205 -2.51 16.78 11.61
N GLU A 206 -2.91 18.03 11.64
CA GLU A 206 -2.75 18.91 12.80
C GLU A 206 -3.29 18.32 14.13
N PRO A 207 -4.51 17.73 14.20
CA PRO A 207 -5.06 17.24 15.47
C PRO A 207 -4.24 16.11 16.11
N GLN A 208 -3.62 15.23 15.32
CA GLN A 208 -2.87 14.09 15.86
C GLN A 208 -1.71 14.50 16.75
N ALA A 209 -1.07 15.64 16.49
CA ALA A 209 -0.01 16.15 17.32
C ALA A 209 -0.49 16.54 18.74
N HIS A 210 -1.71 17.04 18.86
CA HIS A 210 -2.34 17.33 20.13
C HIS A 210 -2.76 16.06 20.86
N TYR A 211 -3.48 15.17 20.17
CA TYR A 211 -3.90 13.87 20.74
C TYR A 211 -2.72 13.05 21.25
N ALA A 212 -1.62 13.01 20.50
CA ALA A 212 -0.40 12.32 20.93
C ALA A 212 0.10 12.83 22.30
N ARG A 213 0.22 14.16 22.46
CA ARG A 213 0.70 14.78 23.71
C ARG A 213 -0.26 14.60 24.87
N GLU A 214 -1.56 14.75 24.63
CA GLU A 214 -2.62 14.64 25.63
C GLU A 214 -2.81 13.22 26.14
N MET A 215 -2.68 12.24 25.23
CA MET A 215 -2.86 10.82 25.55
C MET A 215 -1.55 10.09 25.92
N GLY A 216 -0.39 10.74 25.77
CA GLY A 216 0.90 10.14 26.07
C GLY A 216 1.30 9.01 25.09
N VAL A 217 0.78 9.03 23.85
CA VAL A 217 1.04 8.02 22.83
C VAL A 217 1.91 8.62 21.73
N GLY A 218 3.04 7.99 21.40
CA GLY A 218 3.94 8.44 20.36
C GLY A 218 3.30 8.34 18.97
N TYR A 219 3.67 9.26 18.06
CA TYR A 219 3.21 9.25 16.68
C TYR A 219 4.37 9.36 15.71
N ILE A 220 4.42 8.51 14.67
CA ILE A 220 5.44 8.55 13.61
C ILE A 220 4.73 8.51 12.26
N ALA A 221 4.92 9.57 11.45
CA ALA A 221 4.50 9.60 10.06
C ALA A 221 5.72 9.38 9.16
N CYS A 222 5.71 8.24 8.46
CA CYS A 222 6.89 7.74 7.73
C CYS A 222 6.76 7.87 6.20
N GLY A 223 5.72 8.53 5.72
CA GLY A 223 5.43 8.79 4.31
C GLY A 223 4.38 7.84 3.74
N HIS A 224 3.42 8.41 3.05
CA HIS A 224 2.33 7.68 2.41
C HIS A 224 2.90 6.66 1.41
N HIS A 225 3.51 7.16 0.35
CA HIS A 225 4.15 6.32 -0.68
C HIS A 225 5.19 5.36 -0.09
N ALA A 226 6.04 5.86 0.81
CA ALA A 226 7.12 5.07 1.40
C ALA A 226 6.62 3.89 2.23
N SER A 227 5.45 4.00 2.88
CA SER A 227 4.84 2.92 3.64
C SER A 227 4.11 1.89 2.76
N GLU A 228 3.72 2.25 1.52
CA GLU A 228 2.89 1.44 0.64
C GLU A 228 3.62 0.82 -0.57
N ARG A 229 4.91 1.04 -0.73
CA ARG A 229 5.64 0.54 -1.90
C ARG A 229 6.03 -0.94 -1.86
N TYR A 230 5.58 -1.69 -0.87
CA TYR A 230 6.01 -3.08 -0.66
C TYR A 230 4.93 -4.12 -1.00
N GLY A 231 3.66 -3.78 -0.89
CA GLY A 231 2.55 -4.72 -1.14
C GLY A 231 2.37 -5.02 -2.62
N ALA A 232 2.34 -4.00 -3.47
CA ALA A 232 2.13 -4.18 -4.91
C ALA A 232 3.18 -5.10 -5.55
N PRO A 233 4.50 -4.91 -5.33
CA PRO A 233 5.50 -5.83 -5.87
C PRO A 233 5.41 -7.24 -5.28
N ALA A 234 5.05 -7.38 -3.99
CA ALA A 234 4.92 -8.70 -3.36
C ALA A 234 3.77 -9.51 -3.98
N VAL A 235 2.60 -8.90 -4.17
CA VAL A 235 1.44 -9.54 -4.80
C VAL A 235 1.71 -9.84 -6.28
N ALA A 236 2.20 -8.86 -7.04
CA ALA A 236 2.46 -9.06 -8.46
C ALA A 236 3.54 -10.12 -8.72
N ALA A 237 4.61 -10.16 -7.91
CA ALA A 237 5.64 -11.19 -8.00
C ALA A 237 5.09 -12.58 -7.64
N HIS A 238 4.24 -12.69 -6.61
CA HIS A 238 3.61 -13.93 -6.22
C HIS A 238 2.77 -14.51 -7.36
N ILE A 239 1.86 -13.72 -7.93
CA ILE A 239 1.01 -14.14 -9.05
C ILE A 239 1.82 -14.43 -10.31
N ALA A 240 2.80 -13.59 -10.65
CA ALA A 240 3.66 -13.81 -11.80
C ALA A 240 4.43 -15.13 -11.69
N ASN A 241 4.98 -15.45 -10.51
CA ASN A 241 5.67 -16.73 -10.25
C ASN A 241 4.73 -17.94 -10.39
N GLN A 242 3.51 -17.85 -9.84
CA GLN A 242 2.53 -18.93 -9.97
C GLN A 242 2.12 -19.21 -11.42
N LEU A 243 2.03 -18.18 -12.25
CA LEU A 243 1.55 -18.25 -13.62
C LEU A 243 2.67 -18.33 -14.66
N GLY A 244 3.93 -18.28 -14.24
CA GLY A 244 5.10 -18.28 -15.13
C GLY A 244 5.27 -17.01 -15.95
N LEU A 245 4.72 -15.88 -15.48
CA LEU A 245 4.79 -14.57 -16.15
C LEU A 245 6.06 -13.83 -15.76
N LYS A 246 6.45 -12.85 -16.59
CA LYS A 246 7.52 -11.90 -16.23
C LYS A 246 6.96 -10.82 -15.33
N HIS A 247 7.74 -10.42 -14.32
CA HIS A 247 7.38 -9.32 -13.42
C HIS A 247 8.56 -8.37 -13.22
N THR A 248 8.25 -7.07 -13.15
CA THR A 248 9.20 -5.99 -12.80
C THR A 248 8.48 -4.98 -11.91
N PHE A 249 9.09 -4.61 -10.79
CA PHE A 249 8.63 -3.48 -9.97
C PHE A 249 9.34 -2.20 -10.41
N ILE A 250 8.58 -1.13 -10.55
CA ILE A 250 9.10 0.22 -10.82
C ILE A 250 8.68 1.13 -9.67
N ASP A 251 9.69 1.62 -8.95
CA ASP A 251 9.50 2.62 -7.91
C ASP A 251 9.65 4.01 -8.54
N VAL A 252 8.56 4.76 -8.55
CA VAL A 252 8.55 6.16 -8.99
C VAL A 252 8.68 7.03 -7.76
N ASP A 253 9.76 7.80 -7.67
CA ASP A 253 10.04 8.66 -6.53
C ASP A 253 8.85 9.58 -6.19
N ASN A 254 8.51 9.63 -4.90
CA ASN A 254 7.42 10.44 -4.39
C ASN A 254 7.78 10.93 -2.98
N PRO A 255 7.73 12.25 -2.74
CA PRO A 255 8.07 12.83 -1.44
C PRO A 255 7.01 12.60 -0.34
N ALA A 256 5.80 12.09 -0.65
CA ALA A 256 4.71 11.84 0.29
C ALA A 256 4.92 10.58 1.14
#